data_d8de010d7b1cd630a935575f72daf509
#
_entry.id   d8de010d7b1cd630a935575f72daf509
#
_cell.length_a   1.000
_cell.length_b   1.000
_cell.length_c   1.000
_cell.angle_alpha   90.00
_cell.angle_beta   90.00
_cell.angle_gamma   90.00
#
_symmetry.space_group_name_H-M   'P 1'
#
loop_
_entity.id
_entity.type
_entity.pdbx_description
1 polymer ?
#
loop_
_entity_poly.entity_id
_entity_poly.type
_entity_poly.pdbx_seq_one_letter_code
_entity_poly.pdbx_strand_id
1 'polypeptide(L)'
;THITREKYNEVIPLIIKEFTEAGFETTEEFFEKEIDHKKEYNDLKKMDVSPDEIKAQKTTKSNKLIRKYMPHINQVEDHNGNSIKTLWTEENLKRAFKSLDKPNATVNSNLSEIKRAIKFNPVTVYSPIMTKSIVRELGCKTVFDPCIGWGGRMIGTTCLGDDYHYTGCEPFTKTFQGLEKMSE
;
A
#
# COMPACT_ATOMS: atom_id res chain seq x y z
N THR A 1 -4.96 8.85 20.56
CA THR A 1 -6.04 9.52 21.31
C THR A 1 -7.33 8.77 21.05
N HIS A 2 -7.91 8.16 22.08
CA HIS A 2 -9.20 7.50 21.96
C HIS A 2 -10.30 8.56 21.92
N ILE A 3 -11.13 8.56 20.89
CA ILE A 3 -12.35 9.40 20.84
C ILE A 3 -13.53 8.57 21.34
N THR A 4 -14.46 9.21 22.08
CA THR A 4 -15.69 8.55 22.52
C THR A 4 -16.60 8.23 21.33
N ARG A 5 -17.52 7.29 21.52
CA ARG A 5 -18.51 6.92 20.49
C ARG A 5 -19.36 8.11 20.05
N GLU A 6 -19.75 8.95 20.99
CA GLU A 6 -20.50 10.18 20.70
C GLU A 6 -19.71 11.11 19.78
N LYS A 7 -18.45 11.38 20.14
CA LYS A 7 -17.56 12.21 19.33
C LYS A 7 -17.29 11.62 17.95
N TYR A 8 -17.18 10.30 17.85
CA TYR A 8 -17.07 9.61 16.57
C TYR A 8 -18.30 9.88 15.70
N ASN A 9 -19.50 9.72 16.24
CA ASN A 9 -20.75 9.92 15.50
C ASN A 9 -20.93 11.38 15.05
N GLU A 10 -20.41 12.34 15.79
CA GLU A 10 -20.40 13.75 15.39
C GLU A 10 -19.41 14.06 14.26
N VAL A 11 -18.22 13.48 14.33
CA VAL A 11 -17.11 13.83 13.45
C VAL A 11 -17.17 13.10 12.11
N ILE A 12 -17.62 11.84 12.08
CA ILE A 12 -17.63 11.03 10.83
C ILE A 12 -18.45 11.67 9.71
N PRO A 13 -19.64 12.23 9.91
CA PRO A 13 -20.37 12.89 8.83
C PRO A 13 -19.60 14.07 8.22
N LEU A 14 -18.88 14.82 9.05
CA LEU A 14 -18.05 15.95 8.60
C LEU A 14 -16.85 15.45 7.77
N ILE A 15 -16.18 14.40 8.24
CA ILE A 15 -15.06 13.78 7.50
C ILE A 15 -15.53 13.26 6.15
N ILE A 16 -16.67 12.58 6.10
CA ILE A 16 -17.23 12.05 4.84
C ILE A 16 -17.52 13.19 3.86
N LYS A 17 -18.09 14.28 4.35
CA LYS A 17 -18.35 15.47 3.54
C LYS A 17 -17.05 16.04 2.99
N GLU A 18 -16.07 16.31 3.83
CA GLU A 18 -14.76 16.83 3.44
C GLU A 18 -14.05 15.92 2.43
N PHE A 19 -14.05 14.60 2.64
CA PHE A 19 -13.43 13.64 1.73
C PHE A 19 -14.14 13.58 0.39
N THR A 20 -15.47 13.74 0.38
CA THR A 20 -16.26 13.75 -0.84
C THR A 20 -15.97 15.01 -1.66
N GLU A 21 -15.95 16.18 -1.00
CA GLU A 21 -15.70 17.48 -1.62
C GLU A 21 -14.24 17.61 -2.11
N ALA A 22 -13.28 17.15 -1.33
CA ALA A 22 -11.86 17.17 -1.68
C ALA A 22 -11.51 16.21 -2.82
N GLY A 23 -12.26 15.12 -2.96
CA GLY A 23 -11.96 14.05 -3.90
C GLY A 23 -10.83 13.13 -3.46
N PHE A 24 -10.65 12.03 -4.19
CA PHE A 24 -9.69 10.99 -3.84
C PHE A 24 -8.23 11.50 -3.84
N GLU A 25 -7.81 12.21 -4.87
CA GLU A 25 -6.42 12.65 -5.07
C GLU A 25 -5.94 13.57 -3.94
N THR A 26 -6.73 14.57 -3.60
CA THR A 26 -6.43 15.49 -2.49
C THR A 26 -6.40 14.77 -1.14
N THR A 27 -7.34 13.84 -0.93
CA THR A 27 -7.37 13.02 0.28
C THR A 27 -6.13 12.12 0.37
N GLU A 28 -5.70 11.52 -0.74
CA GLU A 28 -4.49 10.70 -0.79
C GLU A 28 -3.24 11.52 -0.46
N GLU A 29 -3.07 12.70 -1.07
CA GLU A 29 -1.95 13.60 -0.76
C GLU A 29 -1.88 13.96 0.73
N PHE A 30 -3.02 14.23 1.35
CA PHE A 30 -3.09 14.52 2.79
C PHE A 30 -2.52 13.38 3.62
N PHE A 31 -2.90 12.13 3.31
CA PHE A 31 -2.40 10.95 4.05
C PHE A 31 -0.94 10.61 3.73
N GLU A 32 -0.45 10.95 2.53
CA GLU A 32 0.92 10.63 2.12
C GLU A 32 1.97 11.61 2.63
N LYS A 33 1.59 12.86 2.91
CA LYS A 33 2.51 13.88 3.46
C LYS A 33 3.21 13.46 4.75
N GLU A 34 2.61 12.56 5.51
CA GLU A 34 3.14 12.07 6.79
C GLU A 34 4.04 10.83 6.67
N ILE A 35 4.30 10.33 5.44
CA ILE A 35 5.02 9.08 5.25
C ILE A 35 6.51 9.33 5.03
N ASP A 36 7.32 8.88 5.98
CA ASP A 36 8.77 8.78 5.82
C ASP A 36 9.13 7.49 5.05
N HIS A 37 9.33 7.63 3.74
CA HIS A 37 9.62 6.51 2.85
C HIS A 37 10.99 5.86 3.12
N LYS A 38 11.99 6.64 3.54
CA LYS A 38 13.31 6.09 3.92
C LYS A 38 13.19 5.25 5.19
N LYS A 39 12.39 5.71 6.14
CA LYS A 39 12.09 4.94 7.35
C LYS A 39 11.36 3.64 7.02
N GLU A 40 10.36 3.66 6.15
CA GLU A 40 9.64 2.46 5.70
C GLU A 40 10.60 1.41 5.11
N TYR A 41 11.54 1.83 4.26
CA TYR A 41 12.53 0.93 3.67
C TYR A 41 13.52 0.41 4.74
N ASN A 42 14.02 1.29 5.60
CA ASN A 42 14.94 0.91 6.67
C ASN A 42 14.29 -0.03 7.70
N ASP A 43 13.00 0.17 7.97
CA ASP A 43 12.24 -0.76 8.82
C ASP A 43 12.14 -2.13 8.17
N LEU A 44 11.92 -2.21 6.85
CA LEU A 44 11.93 -3.48 6.12
C LEU A 44 13.31 -4.16 6.17
N LYS A 45 14.41 -3.38 6.04
CA LYS A 45 15.78 -3.91 6.17
C LYS A 45 16.02 -4.55 7.52
N LYS A 46 15.52 -3.94 8.59
CA LYS A 46 15.72 -4.39 9.99
C LYS A 46 14.79 -5.54 10.39
N MET A 47 13.68 -5.74 9.67
CA MET A 47 12.76 -6.83 10.02
C MET A 47 13.46 -8.17 9.85
N ASP A 48 13.55 -8.92 10.94
CA ASP A 48 13.89 -10.33 10.85
C ASP A 48 12.68 -11.14 10.42
N VAL A 49 12.88 -12.04 9.48
CA VAL A 49 11.80 -12.84 8.89
C VAL A 49 12.25 -14.27 8.87
N SER A 50 11.69 -15.07 9.75
CA SER A 50 11.86 -16.52 9.69
C SER A 50 10.82 -17.14 8.72
N PRO A 51 11.11 -18.31 8.12
CA PRO A 51 10.16 -19.04 7.27
C PRO A 51 8.84 -19.33 7.97
N ASP A 52 8.86 -19.58 9.27
CA ASP A 52 7.66 -19.86 10.06
C ASP A 52 6.79 -18.60 10.26
N GLU A 53 7.41 -17.42 10.28
CA GLU A 53 6.70 -16.14 10.39
C GLU A 53 6.10 -15.68 9.07
N ILE A 54 6.56 -16.16 7.91
CA ILE A 54 6.01 -15.81 6.59
C ILE A 54 4.50 -16.04 6.55
N LYS A 55 4.03 -17.13 7.15
CA LYS A 55 2.60 -17.48 7.19
C LYS A 55 1.77 -16.53 8.05
N ALA A 56 2.39 -15.90 9.05
CA ALA A 56 1.73 -15.03 10.01
C ALA A 56 1.78 -13.54 9.64
N GLN A 57 2.74 -13.12 8.81
CA GLN A 57 2.97 -11.71 8.53
C GLN A 57 2.11 -11.19 7.38
N LYS A 58 0.91 -10.73 7.72
CA LYS A 58 0.05 -9.92 6.84
C LYS A 58 0.49 -8.45 6.80
N THR A 59 1.80 -8.17 6.91
CA THR A 59 2.25 -6.79 6.92
C THR A 59 2.23 -6.17 5.53
N THR A 60 1.78 -4.93 5.47
CA THR A 60 1.80 -4.09 4.27
C THR A 60 2.97 -3.10 4.29
N LYS A 61 3.97 -3.34 5.14
CA LYS A 61 5.16 -2.50 5.21
C LYS A 61 5.80 -2.37 3.84
N SER A 62 6.27 -1.18 3.55
CA SER A 62 6.86 -0.76 2.27
C SER A 62 5.90 -0.70 1.07
N ASN A 63 4.64 -1.08 1.19
CA ASN A 63 3.66 -0.83 0.12
C ASN A 63 3.43 0.67 -0.12
N LYS A 64 3.65 1.50 0.90
CA LYS A 64 3.57 2.95 0.78
C LYS A 64 4.71 3.52 -0.07
N LEU A 65 5.92 2.95 0.07
CA LEU A 65 7.06 3.29 -0.79
C LEU A 65 6.73 3.02 -2.26
N ILE A 66 6.15 1.85 -2.56
CA ILE A 66 5.73 1.50 -3.92
C ILE A 66 4.75 2.54 -4.47
N ARG A 67 3.74 2.93 -3.71
CA ARG A 67 2.74 3.90 -4.15
C ARG A 67 3.33 5.28 -4.46
N LYS A 68 4.33 5.72 -3.71
CA LYS A 68 5.02 6.98 -3.98
C LYS A 68 5.59 7.03 -5.39
N TYR A 69 6.22 5.95 -5.84
CA TYR A 69 6.86 5.88 -7.16
C TYR A 69 5.91 5.42 -8.26
N MET A 70 4.75 4.87 -7.88
CA MET A 70 3.73 4.31 -8.79
C MET A 70 2.35 4.98 -8.59
N PRO A 71 2.24 6.32 -8.72
CA PRO A 71 0.97 7.01 -8.47
C PRO A 71 -0.16 6.53 -9.41
N HIS A 72 0.18 6.04 -10.58
CA HIS A 72 -0.77 5.50 -11.56
C HIS A 72 -1.44 4.19 -11.13
N ILE A 73 -1.01 3.57 -10.02
CA ILE A 73 -1.72 2.42 -9.43
C ILE A 73 -3.18 2.75 -9.07
N ASN A 74 -3.46 4.02 -8.79
CA ASN A 74 -4.81 4.50 -8.49
C ASN A 74 -5.67 4.79 -9.73
N GLN A 75 -5.05 4.75 -10.92
CA GLN A 75 -5.72 4.94 -12.21
C GLN A 75 -6.17 3.61 -12.83
N VAL A 76 -5.80 2.48 -12.22
CA VAL A 76 -6.21 1.16 -12.69
C VAL A 76 -7.72 1.01 -12.51
N GLU A 77 -8.37 0.52 -13.53
CA GLU A 77 -9.81 0.21 -13.52
C GLU A 77 -10.04 -1.29 -13.32
N ASP A 78 -11.16 -1.62 -12.69
CA ASP A 78 -11.64 -3.00 -12.61
C ASP A 78 -12.32 -3.41 -13.93
N HIS A 79 -12.78 -4.66 -14.01
CA HIS A 79 -13.47 -5.19 -15.19
C HIS A 79 -14.80 -4.48 -15.51
N ASN A 80 -15.33 -3.66 -14.61
CA ASN A 80 -16.52 -2.85 -14.81
C ASN A 80 -16.19 -1.39 -15.17
N GLY A 81 -14.92 -1.04 -15.33
CA GLY A 81 -14.48 0.33 -15.58
C GLY A 81 -14.46 1.22 -14.33
N ASN A 82 -14.55 0.64 -13.13
CA ASN A 82 -14.46 1.42 -11.90
C ASN A 82 -12.99 1.62 -11.50
N SER A 83 -12.65 2.86 -11.16
CA SER A 83 -11.41 3.22 -10.49
C SER A 83 -11.69 3.62 -9.04
N ILE A 84 -10.66 3.74 -8.22
CA ILE A 84 -10.86 4.28 -6.86
C ILE A 84 -11.45 5.69 -6.91
N LYS A 85 -11.11 6.47 -7.92
CA LYS A 85 -11.61 7.81 -8.14
C LYS A 85 -13.12 7.83 -8.43
N THR A 86 -13.60 6.95 -9.31
CA THR A 86 -15.04 6.84 -9.62
C THR A 86 -15.86 6.29 -8.45
N LEU A 87 -15.25 5.47 -7.61
CA LEU A 87 -15.88 4.89 -6.42
C LEU A 87 -15.80 5.79 -5.18
N TRP A 88 -15.08 6.92 -5.25
CA TRP A 88 -14.92 7.86 -4.14
C TRP A 88 -16.12 8.79 -4.03
N THR A 89 -17.24 8.22 -3.61
CA THR A 89 -18.54 8.89 -3.48
C THR A 89 -18.98 8.92 -2.02
N GLU A 90 -19.84 9.88 -1.67
CA GLU A 90 -20.38 10.02 -0.32
C GLU A 90 -21.04 8.72 0.16
N GLU A 91 -21.80 8.04 -0.72
CA GLU A 91 -22.47 6.79 -0.40
C GLU A 91 -21.47 5.68 -0.06
N ASN A 92 -20.44 5.52 -0.89
CA ASN A 92 -19.40 4.51 -0.67
C ASN A 92 -18.57 4.81 0.58
N LEU A 93 -18.27 6.09 0.85
CA LEU A 93 -17.58 6.51 2.06
C LEU A 93 -18.43 6.25 3.31
N LYS A 94 -19.73 6.56 3.30
CA LYS A 94 -20.66 6.22 4.39
C LYS A 94 -20.64 4.72 4.69
N ARG A 95 -20.72 3.89 3.66
CA ARG A 95 -20.65 2.44 3.79
C ARG A 95 -19.31 1.97 4.34
N ALA A 96 -18.21 2.55 3.86
CA ALA A 96 -16.86 2.24 4.32
C ALA A 96 -16.69 2.56 5.81
N PHE A 97 -17.00 3.78 6.23
CA PHE A 97 -16.89 4.19 7.63
C PHE A 97 -17.80 3.36 8.54
N LYS A 98 -19.02 3.02 8.11
CA LYS A 98 -19.90 2.12 8.84
C LYS A 98 -19.29 0.72 9.01
N SER A 99 -18.58 0.20 8.00
CA SER A 99 -17.92 -1.11 8.08
C SER A 99 -16.65 -1.11 8.94
N LEU A 100 -16.00 0.04 9.08
CA LEU A 100 -14.82 0.25 9.91
C LEU A 100 -15.18 0.53 11.38
N ASP A 101 -16.43 0.88 11.63
CA ASP A 101 -16.97 1.19 12.94
C ASP A 101 -17.21 -0.09 13.75
N LYS A 102 -16.16 -0.56 14.42
CA LYS A 102 -16.21 -1.74 15.31
C LYS A 102 -16.11 -1.30 16.77
N PRO A 103 -16.84 -1.98 17.70
CA PRO A 103 -16.90 -1.57 19.10
C PRO A 103 -15.57 -1.38 19.83
N ASN A 104 -14.51 -2.04 19.35
CA ASN A 104 -13.16 -2.00 19.94
C ASN A 104 -12.08 -1.53 18.95
N ALA A 105 -12.45 -0.98 17.82
CA ALA A 105 -11.47 -0.47 16.87
C ALA A 105 -11.02 0.92 17.31
N THR A 106 -9.74 1.07 17.58
CA THR A 106 -9.08 2.38 17.48
C THR A 106 -9.32 2.89 16.06
N VAL A 107 -9.90 4.09 15.95
CA VAL A 107 -10.14 4.74 14.66
C VAL A 107 -8.79 5.22 14.08
N ASN A 108 -7.95 4.27 13.71
CA ASN A 108 -6.83 4.48 12.82
C ASN A 108 -7.24 4.03 11.42
N SER A 109 -8.34 4.60 10.93
CA SER A 109 -8.77 4.37 9.54
C SER A 109 -7.78 5.07 8.62
N ASN A 110 -6.69 4.37 8.31
CA ASN A 110 -5.79 4.85 7.28
C ASN A 110 -6.47 4.69 5.90
N LEU A 111 -5.99 5.43 4.93
CA LEU A 111 -6.53 5.43 3.58
C LEU A 111 -6.66 4.02 2.98
N SER A 112 -5.72 3.12 3.30
CA SER A 112 -5.75 1.74 2.81
C SER A 112 -6.96 0.95 3.35
N GLU A 113 -7.37 1.20 4.58
CA GLU A 113 -8.56 0.56 5.16
C GLU A 113 -9.85 1.12 4.54
N ILE A 114 -9.90 2.42 4.30
CA ILE A 114 -11.02 3.06 3.61
C ILE A 114 -11.15 2.49 2.18
N LYS A 115 -10.05 2.43 1.41
CA LYS A 115 -10.02 1.80 0.07
C LYS A 115 -10.54 0.37 0.10
N ARG A 116 -10.08 -0.42 1.07
CA ARG A 116 -10.54 -1.82 1.24
C ARG A 116 -12.02 -1.91 1.59
N ALA A 117 -12.51 -1.00 2.42
CA ALA A 117 -13.92 -0.97 2.83
C ALA A 117 -14.86 -0.54 1.69
N ILE A 118 -14.39 0.28 0.76
CA ILE A 118 -15.07 0.60 -0.51
C ILE A 118 -15.10 -0.64 -1.44
N LYS A 119 -14.36 -1.71 -1.11
CA LYS A 119 -14.21 -2.93 -1.90
C LYS A 119 -13.53 -2.71 -3.26
N PHE A 120 -12.74 -1.66 -3.37
CA PHE A 120 -11.90 -1.46 -4.53
C PHE A 120 -10.52 -2.06 -4.30
N ASN A 121 -10.18 -3.09 -5.02
CA ASN A 121 -8.86 -3.72 -4.95
C ASN A 121 -8.48 -4.39 -6.30
N PRO A 122 -8.40 -3.61 -7.39
CA PRO A 122 -8.09 -4.15 -8.71
C PRO A 122 -6.61 -4.53 -8.83
N VAL A 123 -5.76 -4.03 -7.93
CA VAL A 123 -4.31 -4.19 -8.00
C VAL A 123 -3.80 -4.80 -6.72
N THR A 124 -3.07 -5.90 -6.88
CA THR A 124 -2.33 -6.53 -5.79
C THR A 124 -0.85 -6.22 -5.91
N VAL A 125 -0.28 -5.61 -4.88
CA VAL A 125 1.17 -5.45 -4.75
C VAL A 125 1.73 -6.70 -4.09
N TYR A 126 2.70 -7.32 -4.74
CA TYR A 126 3.40 -8.45 -4.12
C TYR A 126 4.16 -7.97 -2.87
N SER A 127 3.99 -8.69 -1.78
CA SER A 127 4.55 -8.27 -0.47
C SER A 127 6.08 -8.28 -0.48
N PRO A 128 6.76 -7.14 -0.24
CA PRO A 128 8.22 -7.10 -0.16
C PRO A 128 8.78 -8.03 0.91
N ILE A 129 8.10 -8.16 2.05
CA ILE A 129 8.56 -9.03 3.13
C ILE A 129 8.51 -10.52 2.76
N MET A 130 7.53 -10.92 1.95
CA MET A 130 7.47 -12.30 1.42
C MET A 130 8.69 -12.58 0.55
N THR A 131 9.04 -11.67 -0.37
CA THR A 131 10.22 -11.81 -1.20
C THR A 131 11.50 -11.86 -0.38
N LYS A 132 11.65 -10.93 0.57
CA LYS A 132 12.80 -10.91 1.49
C LYS A 132 13.01 -12.27 2.15
N SER A 133 11.93 -12.87 2.65
CA SER A 133 11.97 -14.16 3.32
C SER A 133 12.34 -15.29 2.38
N ILE A 134 11.72 -15.35 1.20
CA ILE A 134 11.98 -16.40 0.20
C ILE A 134 13.42 -16.34 -0.29
N VAL A 135 13.91 -15.16 -0.66
CA VAL A 135 15.27 -14.97 -1.20
C VAL A 135 16.32 -15.33 -0.14
N ARG A 136 16.09 -14.94 1.12
CA ARG A 136 16.97 -15.29 2.23
C ARG A 136 16.98 -16.79 2.50
N GLU A 137 15.83 -17.43 2.53
CA GLU A 137 15.69 -18.86 2.78
C GLU A 137 16.38 -19.70 1.70
N LEU A 138 16.23 -19.29 0.44
CA LEU A 138 16.87 -19.95 -0.68
C LEU A 138 18.39 -19.69 -0.76
N GLY A 139 18.92 -18.75 0.01
CA GLY A 139 20.32 -18.34 -0.05
C GLY A 139 20.74 -17.71 -1.38
N CYS A 140 19.76 -17.27 -2.19
CA CYS A 140 20.01 -16.71 -3.52
C CYS A 140 20.53 -15.27 -3.40
N LYS A 141 21.63 -14.94 -4.08
CA LYS A 141 22.16 -13.58 -4.17
C LYS A 141 21.74 -12.84 -5.44
N THR A 142 21.31 -13.56 -6.44
CA THR A 142 20.88 -13.01 -7.72
C THR A 142 19.46 -13.46 -8.01
N VAL A 143 18.59 -12.52 -8.32
CA VAL A 143 17.18 -12.74 -8.66
C VAL A 143 16.91 -12.19 -10.05
N PHE A 144 16.32 -13.01 -10.91
CA PHE A 144 15.78 -12.60 -12.20
C PHE A 144 14.25 -12.66 -12.15
N ASP A 145 13.60 -11.54 -12.49
CA ASP A 145 12.14 -11.40 -12.49
C ASP A 145 11.63 -10.94 -13.87
N PRO A 146 11.05 -11.81 -14.68
CA PRO A 146 10.56 -11.44 -16.02
C PRO A 146 9.33 -10.55 -15.99
N CYS A 147 8.71 -10.32 -14.82
CA CYS A 147 7.48 -9.55 -14.68
C CYS A 147 7.49 -8.74 -13.37
N ILE A 148 8.33 -7.71 -13.29
CA ILE A 148 8.52 -6.91 -12.04
C ILE A 148 7.21 -6.39 -11.48
N GLY A 149 6.34 -5.87 -12.35
CA GLY A 149 5.10 -5.21 -11.94
C GLY A 149 5.41 -4.00 -11.04
N TRP A 150 4.73 -3.90 -9.92
CA TRP A 150 4.82 -2.75 -9.02
C TRP A 150 6.10 -2.68 -8.14
N GLY A 151 7.07 -3.55 -8.34
CA GLY A 151 8.37 -3.49 -7.66
C GLY A 151 8.44 -4.10 -6.26
N GLY A 152 7.37 -4.77 -5.79
CA GLY A 152 7.39 -5.39 -4.46
C GLY A 152 8.50 -6.44 -4.29
N ARG A 153 8.76 -7.24 -5.33
CA ARG A 153 9.84 -8.23 -5.34
C ARG A 153 11.22 -7.58 -5.42
N MET A 154 11.34 -6.47 -6.17
CA MET A 154 12.57 -5.69 -6.22
C MET A 154 12.96 -5.17 -4.83
N ILE A 155 12.05 -4.47 -4.15
CA ILE A 155 12.29 -3.93 -2.81
C ILE A 155 12.62 -5.05 -1.82
N GLY A 156 11.89 -6.16 -1.87
CA GLY A 156 12.12 -7.30 -0.98
C GLY A 156 13.49 -7.96 -1.17
N THR A 157 14.02 -7.97 -2.39
CA THR A 157 15.37 -8.48 -2.67
C THR A 157 16.44 -7.47 -2.26
N THR A 158 16.33 -6.22 -2.70
CA THR A 158 17.37 -5.20 -2.48
C THR A 158 17.51 -4.80 -1.01
N CYS A 159 16.45 -4.93 -0.22
CA CYS A 159 16.53 -4.65 1.22
C CYS A 159 17.40 -5.66 2.02
N LEU A 160 17.82 -6.76 1.41
CA LEU A 160 18.71 -7.74 2.05
C LEU A 160 20.17 -7.28 2.14
N GLY A 161 20.59 -6.34 1.28
CA GLY A 161 21.94 -5.75 1.30
C GLY A 161 22.55 -5.61 -0.09
N ASP A 162 23.71 -4.99 -0.15
CA ASP A 162 24.36 -4.58 -1.40
C ASP A 162 24.93 -5.77 -2.23
N ASP A 163 25.08 -6.93 -1.60
CA ASP A 163 25.50 -8.17 -2.25
C ASP A 163 24.34 -8.95 -2.90
N TYR A 164 23.13 -8.39 -2.86
CA TYR A 164 21.97 -8.95 -3.54
C TYR A 164 21.68 -8.18 -4.85
N HIS A 165 21.61 -8.92 -5.94
CA HIS A 165 21.37 -8.36 -7.27
C HIS A 165 19.99 -8.75 -7.78
N TYR A 166 19.25 -7.75 -8.26
CA TYR A 166 17.94 -7.95 -8.84
C TYR A 166 17.93 -7.44 -10.28
N THR A 167 17.51 -8.28 -11.20
CA THR A 167 17.32 -7.94 -12.61
C THR A 167 15.91 -8.32 -13.02
N GLY A 168 15.22 -7.44 -13.72
CA GLY A 168 13.88 -7.76 -14.16
C GLY A 168 13.40 -6.96 -15.35
N CYS A 169 12.22 -7.35 -15.86
CA CYS A 169 11.61 -6.75 -17.03
C CYS A 169 10.23 -6.17 -16.68
N GLU A 170 9.95 -4.98 -17.21
CA GLU A 170 8.63 -4.34 -17.10
C GLU A 170 8.28 -3.65 -18.42
N PRO A 171 7.26 -4.13 -19.17
CA PRO A 171 6.93 -3.57 -20.47
C PRO A 171 6.16 -2.24 -20.39
N PHE A 172 5.50 -1.95 -19.26
CA PHE A 172 4.70 -0.75 -19.14
C PHE A 172 5.57 0.45 -18.75
N THR A 173 5.79 1.36 -19.68
CA THR A 173 6.73 2.49 -19.55
C THR A 173 6.58 3.31 -18.28
N LYS A 174 5.33 3.62 -17.85
CA LYS A 174 5.12 4.39 -16.62
C LYS A 174 5.59 3.64 -15.38
N THR A 175 5.34 2.33 -15.33
CA THR A 175 5.79 1.47 -14.23
C THR A 175 7.31 1.35 -14.26
N PHE A 176 7.89 1.14 -15.44
CA PHE A 176 9.35 1.09 -15.61
C PHE A 176 10.04 2.35 -15.08
N GLN A 177 9.58 3.55 -15.47
CA GLN A 177 10.09 4.83 -14.97
C GLN A 177 9.96 4.98 -13.45
N GLY A 178 8.88 4.45 -12.87
CA GLY A 178 8.71 4.42 -11.42
C GLY A 178 9.70 3.48 -10.73
N LEU A 179 9.99 2.33 -11.34
CA LEU A 179 10.99 1.37 -10.84
C LEU A 179 12.40 1.95 -10.88
N GLU A 180 12.78 2.63 -11.96
CA GLU A 180 14.08 3.32 -12.06
C GLU A 180 14.25 4.32 -10.91
N LYS A 181 13.30 5.23 -10.72
CA LYS A 181 13.33 6.21 -9.61
C LYS A 181 13.32 5.58 -8.22
N MET A 182 12.73 4.40 -8.07
CA MET A 182 12.69 3.69 -6.81
C MET A 182 13.98 2.94 -6.52
N SER A 183 14.80 2.67 -7.53
CA SER A 183 16.09 2.00 -7.40
C SER A 183 17.24 2.94 -7.02
N GLU A 184 17.07 4.26 -7.16
CA GLU A 184 18.01 5.31 -6.74
C GLU A 184 18.00 5.52 -5.20
#